data_1aa815d7534ba6e98fdaebe18eddd0b0
#
_entry.id   1aa815d7534ba6e98fdaebe18eddd0b0
#
_cell.length_a   1.000
_cell.length_b   1.000
_cell.length_c   1.000
_cell.angle_alpha   90.00
_cell.angle_beta   90.00
_cell.angle_gamma   90.00
#
_symmetry.space_group_name_H-M   'P 1'
#
loop_
_entity.id
_entity.type
_entity.pdbx_description
1 polymer ?
#
loop_
_entity_poly.entity_id
_entity_poly.type
_entity_poly.pdbx_seq_one_letter_code
_entity_poly.pdbx_strand_id
1 'polypeptide(L)'
;MAQQTVSQVDRGANPWVVAQLVVAVAVLLLMMVFGLLMRAEQAQILALGPMWFYQLMTLHGVGMVGVAAIAGAAIMWHFLSQYVELSERILKTNLGLFLMGVAMLLGSVLIGRFHSAWTFLYPLPGKSMGMWSTGAAALFLAGLLVLSVGFLLLHLDVGRALMARYGSFGRVMGWPQLFGRDDGHAPPPTVVASGMVTVVNILGLVAGATILVMMLVNLYATGFAIDALLAKNLIYFFGHVFINATIYMAVIAVYELLPRYTQRPWKTSKVFLASWNASMVLVLIIYPHHLLMDFAMPKWMLAMGQIVGYLNTFPVLVVTAYGSLMIIYRSGIRWDVASRLLFLSLCGWAAGAIPAFIDGTIGVNYVMHNTMWVPGHFHTYLLLGVVAMLFGFTCYIGKTGRDGGNSVLDNAALAVFVIGGTGLVLGFLFSGKMSVARRYAGHLPEWVPLSRIAAVFAALVVVASAVFIVRFLLHLRAATRDAPRVTLAHGVP
;
A
#
# COMPACT_ATOMS: atom_id res chain seq x y z
N MET A 1 15.60 30.76 18.14
CA MET A 1 15.50 30.70 16.67
C MET A 1 16.69 29.95 16.14
N ALA A 2 16.66 28.65 16.02
CA ALA A 2 17.62 27.88 15.27
C ALA A 2 16.91 27.38 14.01
N GLN A 3 17.20 28.08 12.90
CA GLN A 3 16.95 27.55 11.57
C GLN A 3 17.69 26.22 11.48
N GLN A 4 16.98 25.10 11.51
CA GLN A 4 17.52 23.84 11.03
C GLN A 4 17.78 24.04 9.54
N THR A 5 19.03 24.38 9.25
CA THR A 5 19.60 24.42 7.92
C THR A 5 19.35 23.07 7.23
N VAL A 6 18.76 23.13 6.04
CA VAL A 6 18.53 22.01 5.11
C VAL A 6 19.89 21.51 4.54
N SER A 7 20.87 21.29 5.39
CA SER A 7 22.13 20.59 5.05
C SER A 7 22.18 19.24 5.76
N GLN A 8 21.15 18.41 5.62
CA GLN A 8 21.34 16.98 5.87
C GLN A 8 22.05 16.40 4.65
N VAL A 9 23.32 16.05 4.86
CA VAL A 9 24.09 15.20 3.96
C VAL A 9 23.20 14.03 3.56
N ASP A 10 22.90 13.92 2.28
CA ASP A 10 22.10 12.83 1.73
C ASP A 10 22.91 11.53 1.94
N ARG A 11 22.76 10.92 3.11
CA ARG A 11 23.33 9.59 3.37
C ARG A 11 22.65 8.66 2.41
N GLY A 12 23.40 7.98 1.56
CA GLY A 12 22.88 7.02 0.61
C GLY A 12 21.89 6.06 1.29
N ALA A 13 20.91 5.55 0.55
CA ALA A 13 19.89 4.67 1.12
C ALA A 13 20.55 3.44 1.77
N ASN A 14 20.06 3.05 2.95
CA ASN A 14 20.51 1.84 3.63
C ASN A 14 20.35 0.62 2.67
N PRO A 15 21.36 -0.26 2.53
CA PRO A 15 21.32 -1.39 1.60
C PRO A 15 20.10 -2.30 1.79
N TRP A 16 19.59 -2.42 3.03
CA TRP A 16 18.40 -3.26 3.31
C TRP A 16 17.09 -2.59 2.91
N VAL A 17 17.03 -1.26 2.94
CA VAL A 17 15.94 -0.49 2.32
C VAL A 17 15.94 -0.72 0.81
N VAL A 18 17.11 -0.65 0.17
CA VAL A 18 17.25 -0.93 -1.26
C VAL A 18 16.84 -2.37 -1.56
N ALA A 19 17.25 -3.36 -0.75
CA ALA A 19 16.86 -4.75 -0.90
C ALA A 19 15.32 -4.93 -0.80
N GLN A 20 14.66 -4.28 0.18
CA GLN A 20 13.20 -4.28 0.28
C GLN A 20 12.53 -3.68 -0.96
N LEU A 21 13.07 -2.58 -1.51
CA LEU A 21 12.54 -1.97 -2.72
C LEU A 21 12.72 -2.87 -3.95
N VAL A 22 13.87 -3.54 -4.09
CA VAL A 22 14.10 -4.51 -5.18
C VAL A 22 13.09 -5.66 -5.11
N VAL A 23 12.88 -6.21 -3.91
CA VAL A 23 11.87 -7.26 -3.70
C VAL A 23 10.46 -6.72 -4.00
N ALA A 24 10.14 -5.53 -3.51
CA ALA A 24 8.83 -4.90 -3.75
C ALA A 24 8.55 -4.74 -5.25
N VAL A 25 9.47 -4.19 -6.04
CA VAL A 25 9.25 -3.97 -7.48
C VAL A 25 9.25 -5.27 -8.28
N ALA A 26 10.00 -6.30 -7.86
CA ALA A 26 9.97 -7.61 -8.50
C ALA A 26 8.61 -8.31 -8.28
N VAL A 27 8.12 -8.32 -7.04
CA VAL A 27 6.80 -8.87 -6.72
C VAL A 27 5.70 -8.03 -7.38
N LEU A 28 5.83 -6.70 -7.41
CA LEU A 28 4.89 -5.81 -8.09
C LEU A 28 4.72 -6.19 -9.57
N LEU A 29 5.82 -6.34 -10.30
CA LEU A 29 5.77 -6.69 -11.73
C LEU A 29 5.09 -8.05 -11.94
N LEU A 30 5.43 -9.05 -11.12
CA LEU A 30 4.78 -10.36 -11.18
C LEU A 30 3.27 -10.26 -10.95
N MET A 31 2.85 -9.50 -9.93
CA MET A 31 1.43 -9.31 -9.62
C MET A 31 0.70 -8.52 -10.72
N MET A 32 1.36 -7.53 -11.33
CA MET A 32 0.80 -6.80 -12.49
C MET A 32 0.59 -7.74 -13.69
N VAL A 33 1.54 -8.63 -13.97
CA VAL A 33 1.37 -9.66 -15.01
C VAL A 33 0.19 -10.57 -14.71
N PHE A 34 0.01 -11.01 -13.46
CA PHE A 34 -1.16 -11.81 -13.06
C PHE A 34 -2.47 -11.04 -13.27
N GLY A 35 -2.50 -9.74 -12.94
CA GLY A 35 -3.64 -8.87 -13.21
C GLY A 35 -3.95 -8.75 -14.70
N LEU A 36 -2.91 -8.62 -15.53
CA LEU A 36 -3.06 -8.58 -17.00
C LEU A 36 -3.61 -9.90 -17.55
N LEU A 37 -3.12 -11.05 -17.08
CA LEU A 37 -3.61 -12.36 -17.49
C LEU A 37 -5.09 -12.54 -17.14
N MET A 38 -5.52 -12.12 -15.94
CA MET A 38 -6.94 -12.12 -15.55
C MET A 38 -7.78 -11.23 -16.48
N ARG A 39 -7.28 -10.05 -16.85
CA ARG A 39 -7.97 -9.18 -17.82
C ARG A 39 -8.05 -9.81 -19.21
N ALA A 40 -6.99 -10.49 -19.65
CA ALA A 40 -6.96 -11.19 -20.94
C ALA A 40 -7.97 -12.36 -20.99
N GLU A 41 -8.14 -13.12 -19.88
CA GLU A 41 -9.20 -14.13 -19.73
C GLU A 41 -10.59 -13.50 -19.88
N GLN A 42 -10.88 -12.45 -19.11
CA GLN A 42 -12.18 -11.78 -19.13
C GLN A 42 -12.47 -11.08 -20.47
N ALA A 43 -11.42 -10.71 -21.19
CA ALA A 43 -11.49 -10.14 -22.54
C ALA A 43 -11.63 -11.21 -23.65
N GLN A 44 -11.63 -12.48 -23.27
CA GLN A 44 -11.60 -13.64 -24.20
C GLN A 44 -10.42 -13.58 -25.20
N ILE A 45 -9.28 -13.07 -24.74
CA ILE A 45 -8.00 -13.09 -25.47
C ILE A 45 -7.23 -14.37 -25.14
N LEU A 46 -7.34 -14.84 -23.90
CA LEU A 46 -6.77 -16.08 -23.40
C LEU A 46 -7.87 -16.98 -22.84
N ALA A 47 -7.60 -18.28 -22.78
CA ALA A 47 -8.47 -19.28 -22.15
C ALA A 47 -7.68 -20.00 -21.04
N LEU A 48 -7.61 -19.39 -19.86
CA LEU A 48 -6.89 -19.93 -18.69
C LEU A 48 -7.75 -20.96 -17.94
N GLY A 49 -9.05 -20.79 -17.98
CA GLY A 49 -10.02 -21.56 -17.19
C GLY A 49 -10.17 -21.07 -15.74
N PRO A 50 -11.29 -21.42 -15.08
CA PRO A 50 -11.66 -20.85 -13.78
C PRO A 50 -10.65 -21.10 -12.68
N MET A 51 -10.04 -22.28 -12.61
CA MET A 51 -9.08 -22.61 -11.57
C MET A 51 -7.85 -21.68 -11.62
N TRP A 52 -7.24 -21.53 -12.79
CA TRP A 52 -6.09 -20.64 -12.96
C TRP A 52 -6.48 -19.18 -12.71
N PHE A 53 -7.62 -18.74 -13.20
CA PHE A 53 -8.12 -17.39 -12.96
C PHE A 53 -8.17 -17.07 -11.45
N TYR A 54 -8.77 -17.96 -10.64
CA TYR A 54 -8.90 -17.74 -9.19
C TYR A 54 -7.57 -17.89 -8.44
N GLN A 55 -6.65 -18.74 -8.91
CA GLN A 55 -5.28 -18.77 -8.38
C GLN A 55 -4.56 -17.44 -8.62
N LEU A 56 -4.60 -16.92 -9.85
CA LEU A 56 -4.01 -15.63 -10.19
C LEU A 56 -4.66 -14.48 -9.41
N MET A 57 -5.98 -14.51 -9.25
CA MET A 57 -6.71 -13.52 -8.44
C MET A 57 -6.29 -13.55 -6.97
N THR A 58 -6.10 -14.74 -6.42
CA THR A 58 -5.64 -14.91 -5.03
C THR A 58 -4.26 -14.31 -4.85
N LEU A 59 -3.31 -14.63 -5.73
CA LEU A 59 -1.94 -14.11 -5.67
C LEU A 59 -1.88 -12.62 -5.97
N HIS A 60 -2.59 -12.14 -7.02
CA HIS A 60 -2.61 -10.72 -7.37
C HIS A 60 -3.12 -9.88 -6.20
N GLY A 61 -4.22 -10.28 -5.58
CA GLY A 61 -4.80 -9.54 -4.46
C GLY A 61 -3.87 -9.48 -3.24
N VAL A 62 -3.44 -10.64 -2.72
CA VAL A 62 -2.57 -10.69 -1.53
C VAL A 62 -1.19 -10.10 -1.81
N GLY A 63 -0.64 -10.36 -3.00
CA GLY A 63 0.69 -9.88 -3.38
C GLY A 63 0.74 -8.36 -3.54
N MET A 64 -0.30 -7.72 -4.11
CA MET A 64 -0.36 -6.25 -4.22
C MET A 64 -0.45 -5.57 -2.86
N VAL A 65 -1.19 -6.15 -1.90
CA VAL A 65 -1.20 -5.67 -0.51
C VAL A 65 0.19 -5.83 0.13
N GLY A 66 0.83 -6.98 -0.07
CA GLY A 66 2.19 -7.23 0.40
C GLY A 66 3.21 -6.25 -0.18
N VAL A 67 3.12 -5.93 -1.48
CA VAL A 67 3.98 -4.92 -2.14
C VAL A 67 3.77 -3.54 -1.51
N ALA A 68 2.53 -3.11 -1.34
CA ALA A 68 2.24 -1.82 -0.72
C ALA A 68 2.80 -1.74 0.71
N ALA A 69 2.71 -2.84 1.48
CA ALA A 69 3.22 -2.92 2.83
C ALA A 69 4.75 -2.86 2.89
N ILE A 70 5.47 -3.68 2.11
CA ILE A 70 6.94 -3.73 2.16
C ILE A 70 7.57 -2.47 1.55
N ALA A 71 6.99 -1.91 0.49
CA ALA A 71 7.44 -0.66 -0.11
C ALA A 71 7.17 0.53 0.82
N GLY A 72 5.97 0.61 1.42
CA GLY A 72 5.65 1.62 2.41
C GLY A 72 6.55 1.55 3.64
N ALA A 73 6.85 0.33 4.14
CA ALA A 73 7.78 0.11 5.23
C ALA A 73 9.21 0.60 4.89
N ALA A 74 9.68 0.32 3.68
CA ALA A 74 10.97 0.78 3.20
C ALA A 74 11.04 2.32 3.14
N ILE A 75 10.00 2.98 2.62
CA ILE A 75 9.88 4.45 2.57
C ILE A 75 9.87 5.02 4.00
N MET A 76 8.98 4.52 4.86
CA MET A 76 8.86 4.98 6.24
C MET A 76 10.18 4.80 7.00
N TRP A 77 10.79 3.61 6.93
CA TRP A 77 12.05 3.33 7.62
C TRP A 77 13.18 4.25 7.15
N HIS A 78 13.31 4.44 5.81
CA HIS A 78 14.35 5.32 5.23
C HIS A 78 14.28 6.74 5.77
N PHE A 79 13.09 7.33 5.79
CA PHE A 79 12.95 8.72 6.23
C PHE A 79 12.90 8.84 7.75
N LEU A 80 12.21 7.94 8.44
CA LEU A 80 12.11 8.00 9.90
C LEU A 80 13.46 7.76 10.60
N SER A 81 14.36 6.95 10.02
CA SER A 81 15.72 6.74 10.53
C SER A 81 16.58 8.02 10.59
N GLN A 82 16.14 9.10 9.94
CA GLN A 82 16.77 10.42 10.04
C GLN A 82 16.38 11.16 11.33
N TYR A 83 15.32 10.73 12.01
CA TYR A 83 14.78 11.37 13.20
C TYR A 83 14.92 10.53 14.47
N VAL A 84 14.93 9.19 14.35
CA VAL A 84 14.99 8.24 15.46
C VAL A 84 15.91 7.06 15.14
N GLU A 85 16.40 6.37 16.17
CA GLU A 85 17.25 5.19 16.01
C GLU A 85 16.42 3.93 15.82
N LEU A 86 16.35 3.44 14.59
CA LEU A 86 15.67 2.21 14.20
C LEU A 86 16.64 1.02 14.14
N SER A 87 16.14 -0.17 14.45
CA SER A 87 16.93 -1.40 14.43
C SER A 87 17.05 -1.96 13.01
N GLU A 88 18.27 -1.96 12.48
CA GLU A 88 18.57 -2.63 11.20
C GLU A 88 18.34 -4.15 11.26
N ARG A 89 18.52 -4.78 12.45
CA ARG A 89 18.25 -6.21 12.64
C ARG A 89 16.76 -6.51 12.41
N ILE A 90 15.88 -5.67 12.94
CA ILE A 90 14.43 -5.80 12.72
C ILE A 90 14.06 -5.59 11.26
N LEU A 91 14.68 -4.61 10.57
CA LEU A 91 14.47 -4.40 9.14
C LEU A 91 14.84 -5.67 8.32
N LYS A 92 16.00 -6.28 8.62
CA LYS A 92 16.45 -7.55 8.00
C LYS A 92 15.48 -8.70 8.29
N THR A 93 15.05 -8.83 9.54
CA THR A 93 14.09 -9.86 9.96
C THR A 93 12.75 -9.70 9.24
N ASN A 94 12.27 -8.46 9.12
CA ASN A 94 11.04 -8.17 8.35
C ASN A 94 11.17 -8.61 6.90
N LEU A 95 12.28 -8.30 6.22
CA LEU A 95 12.53 -8.76 4.85
C LEU A 95 12.60 -10.29 4.75
N GLY A 96 13.28 -10.95 5.68
CA GLY A 96 13.40 -12.42 5.70
C GLY A 96 12.03 -13.10 5.89
N LEU A 97 11.23 -12.61 6.85
CA LEU A 97 9.87 -13.11 7.08
C LEU A 97 8.94 -12.80 5.90
N PHE A 98 9.12 -11.64 5.25
CA PHE A 98 8.38 -11.30 4.04
C PHE A 98 8.66 -12.31 2.92
N LEU A 99 9.92 -12.59 2.63
CA LEU A 99 10.31 -13.57 1.60
C LEU A 99 9.80 -14.98 1.92
N MET A 100 9.91 -15.40 3.18
CA MET A 100 9.39 -16.70 3.63
C MET A 100 7.87 -16.78 3.45
N GLY A 101 7.13 -15.76 3.89
CA GLY A 101 5.68 -15.71 3.71
C GLY A 101 5.26 -15.71 2.23
N VAL A 102 5.94 -14.95 1.39
CA VAL A 102 5.72 -14.96 -0.08
C VAL A 102 5.94 -16.35 -0.66
N ALA A 103 7.02 -17.04 -0.28
CA ALA A 103 7.29 -18.40 -0.75
C ALA A 103 6.18 -19.39 -0.31
N MET A 104 5.69 -19.27 0.94
CA MET A 104 4.58 -20.09 1.45
C MET A 104 3.29 -19.82 0.67
N LEU A 105 2.96 -18.56 0.37
CA LEU A 105 1.79 -18.19 -0.41
C LEU A 105 1.87 -18.72 -1.85
N LEU A 106 3.02 -18.56 -2.52
CA LEU A 106 3.25 -19.11 -3.86
C LEU A 106 3.14 -20.63 -3.86
N GLY A 107 3.75 -21.31 -2.88
CA GLY A 107 3.65 -22.76 -2.73
C GLY A 107 2.22 -23.23 -2.50
N SER A 108 1.47 -22.57 -1.62
CA SER A 108 0.06 -22.89 -1.38
C SER A 108 -0.79 -22.74 -2.64
N VAL A 109 -0.65 -21.62 -3.36
CA VAL A 109 -1.53 -21.30 -4.48
C VAL A 109 -1.12 -22.06 -5.75
N LEU A 110 0.16 -22.05 -6.12
CA LEU A 110 0.61 -22.64 -7.38
C LEU A 110 0.75 -24.17 -7.32
N ILE A 111 1.30 -24.69 -6.20
CA ILE A 111 1.50 -26.12 -6.00
C ILE A 111 0.29 -26.75 -5.32
N GLY A 112 -0.15 -26.16 -4.21
CA GLY A 112 -1.31 -26.62 -3.43
C GLY A 112 -2.67 -26.31 -4.07
N ARG A 113 -2.70 -25.59 -5.19
CA ARG A 113 -3.90 -25.20 -5.95
C ARG A 113 -4.94 -24.47 -5.10
N PHE A 114 -4.49 -23.68 -4.12
CA PHE A 114 -5.36 -22.89 -3.27
C PHE A 114 -5.88 -21.66 -4.04
N HIS A 115 -7.19 -21.53 -4.18
CA HIS A 115 -7.81 -20.50 -5.02
C HIS A 115 -9.07 -19.89 -4.39
N SER A 116 -9.05 -19.68 -3.05
CA SER A 116 -10.18 -19.13 -2.30
C SER A 116 -10.35 -17.61 -2.44
N ALA A 117 -9.58 -16.96 -3.29
CA ALA A 117 -9.35 -15.51 -3.30
C ALA A 117 -8.56 -15.03 -2.06
N TRP A 118 -8.16 -13.77 -2.05
CA TRP A 118 -7.41 -13.18 -0.94
C TRP A 118 -8.31 -12.63 0.19
N THR A 119 -9.57 -12.39 -0.10
CA THR A 119 -10.60 -12.04 0.88
C THR A 119 -11.58 -13.21 1.00
N PHE A 120 -11.33 -14.08 1.93
CA PHE A 120 -12.23 -15.19 2.26
C PHE A 120 -12.86 -14.93 3.64
N LEU A 121 -14.05 -15.45 3.83
CA LEU A 121 -14.78 -15.33 5.08
C LEU A 121 -15.09 -16.72 5.61
N TYR A 122 -15.06 -16.88 6.95
CA TYR A 122 -15.50 -18.11 7.58
C TYR A 122 -16.88 -18.53 7.05
N PRO A 123 -17.11 -19.80 6.66
CA PRO A 123 -16.32 -21.00 6.96
C PRO A 123 -15.14 -21.31 6.01
N LEU A 124 -14.83 -20.44 5.08
CA LEU A 124 -13.59 -20.58 4.30
C LEU A 124 -12.37 -20.16 5.14
N PRO A 125 -11.19 -20.77 4.92
CA PRO A 125 -10.89 -21.79 3.91
C PRO A 125 -11.16 -23.24 4.39
N GLY A 126 -11.68 -23.46 5.59
CA GLY A 126 -11.86 -24.77 6.19
C GLY A 126 -12.84 -25.66 5.41
N LYS A 127 -14.01 -25.11 5.00
CA LYS A 127 -15.01 -25.83 4.21
C LYS A 127 -14.76 -25.62 2.72
N SER A 128 -13.71 -26.26 2.18
CA SER A 128 -13.31 -26.13 0.77
C SER A 128 -14.20 -26.90 -0.22
N MET A 129 -15.05 -27.79 0.27
CA MET A 129 -15.86 -28.70 -0.57
C MET A 129 -15.01 -29.51 -1.58
N GLY A 130 -13.75 -29.82 -1.22
CA GLY A 130 -12.83 -30.56 -2.09
C GLY A 130 -12.04 -29.70 -3.10
N MET A 131 -12.26 -28.40 -3.13
CA MET A 131 -11.60 -27.51 -4.09
C MET A 131 -10.09 -27.35 -3.85
N TRP A 132 -9.64 -27.48 -2.60
CA TRP A 132 -8.23 -27.51 -2.20
C TRP A 132 -8.03 -28.35 -0.94
N SER A 133 -6.79 -28.78 -0.71
CA SER A 133 -6.45 -29.57 0.48
C SER A 133 -6.35 -28.71 1.74
N THR A 134 -6.58 -29.33 2.91
CA THR A 134 -6.38 -28.70 4.22
C THR A 134 -4.96 -28.16 4.37
N GLY A 135 -3.94 -28.93 3.89
CA GLY A 135 -2.54 -28.52 3.92
C GLY A 135 -2.28 -27.25 3.09
N ALA A 136 -2.90 -27.11 1.91
CA ALA A 136 -2.78 -25.90 1.10
C ALA A 136 -3.38 -24.68 1.83
N ALA A 137 -4.57 -24.84 2.41
CA ALA A 137 -5.19 -23.79 3.22
C ALA A 137 -4.34 -23.41 4.44
N ALA A 138 -3.80 -24.41 5.15
CA ALA A 138 -2.93 -24.17 6.31
C ALA A 138 -1.65 -23.42 5.92
N LEU A 139 -1.01 -23.80 4.80
CA LEU A 139 0.19 -23.13 4.30
C LEU A 139 -0.09 -21.67 3.93
N PHE A 140 -1.26 -21.39 3.32
CA PHE A 140 -1.69 -20.03 3.00
C PHE A 140 -1.87 -19.17 4.26
N LEU A 141 -2.63 -19.67 5.25
CA LEU A 141 -2.87 -18.96 6.50
C LEU A 141 -1.57 -18.75 7.29
N ALA A 142 -0.71 -19.76 7.35
CA ALA A 142 0.61 -19.66 8.00
C ALA A 142 1.51 -18.65 7.29
N GLY A 143 1.49 -18.60 5.95
CA GLY A 143 2.22 -17.61 5.17
C GLY A 143 1.79 -16.18 5.51
N LEU A 144 0.48 -15.93 5.63
CA LEU A 144 -0.05 -14.63 6.06
C LEU A 144 0.37 -14.29 7.50
N LEU A 145 0.39 -15.27 8.42
CA LEU A 145 0.86 -15.05 9.79
C LEU A 145 2.34 -14.70 9.85
N VAL A 146 3.17 -15.38 9.06
CA VAL A 146 4.61 -15.08 8.97
C VAL A 146 4.85 -13.65 8.49
N LEU A 147 4.13 -13.21 7.45
CA LEU A 147 4.16 -11.82 7.01
C LEU A 147 3.74 -10.86 8.13
N SER A 148 2.63 -11.17 8.81
CA SER A 148 2.08 -10.34 9.89
C SER A 148 3.07 -10.18 11.05
N VAL A 149 3.77 -11.24 11.44
CA VAL A 149 4.82 -11.19 12.48
C VAL A 149 5.95 -10.25 12.07
N GLY A 150 6.41 -10.31 10.81
CA GLY A 150 7.45 -9.42 10.30
C GLY A 150 7.06 -7.94 10.40
N PHE A 151 5.85 -7.60 9.98
CA PHE A 151 5.35 -6.23 10.08
C PHE A 151 5.06 -5.79 11.52
N LEU A 152 4.57 -6.71 12.38
CA LEU A 152 4.37 -6.41 13.80
C LEU A 152 5.68 -6.04 14.49
N LEU A 153 6.74 -6.83 14.28
CA LEU A 153 8.07 -6.54 14.82
C LEU A 153 8.60 -5.19 14.34
N LEU A 154 8.40 -4.86 13.05
CA LEU A 154 8.79 -3.57 12.50
C LEU A 154 8.07 -2.41 13.21
N HIS A 155 6.76 -2.49 13.38
CA HIS A 155 5.98 -1.43 14.02
C HIS A 155 6.27 -1.33 15.53
N LEU A 156 6.55 -2.44 16.20
CA LEU A 156 7.00 -2.41 17.60
C LEU A 156 8.35 -1.69 17.76
N ASP A 157 9.31 -1.92 16.83
CA ASP A 157 10.58 -1.20 16.84
C ASP A 157 10.40 0.29 16.54
N VAL A 158 9.54 0.64 15.58
CA VAL A 158 9.19 2.05 15.30
C VAL A 158 8.57 2.70 16.54
N GLY A 159 7.62 2.05 17.18
CA GLY A 159 6.99 2.55 18.43
C GLY A 159 8.02 2.76 19.54
N ARG A 160 8.90 1.76 19.78
CA ARG A 160 10.00 1.85 20.73
C ARG A 160 10.92 3.06 20.45
N ALA A 161 11.33 3.22 19.21
CA ALA A 161 12.24 4.29 18.81
C ALA A 161 11.60 5.68 18.95
N LEU A 162 10.33 5.82 18.56
CA LEU A 162 9.57 7.06 18.75
C LEU A 162 9.40 7.41 20.22
N MET A 163 9.05 6.44 21.06
CA MET A 163 8.89 6.66 22.50
C MET A 163 10.23 7.00 23.18
N ALA A 164 11.32 6.34 22.78
CA ALA A 164 12.65 6.64 23.30
C ALA A 164 13.10 8.08 22.98
N ARG A 165 12.79 8.58 21.77
CA ARG A 165 13.20 9.91 21.31
C ARG A 165 12.32 11.04 21.85
N TYR A 166 10.99 10.84 21.86
CA TYR A 166 10.01 11.89 22.18
C TYR A 166 9.45 11.79 23.60
N GLY A 167 9.73 10.70 24.33
CA GLY A 167 9.33 10.47 25.72
C GLY A 167 7.86 10.12 25.93
N SER A 168 6.95 10.49 25.01
CA SER A 168 5.54 10.13 25.10
C SER A 168 4.85 10.11 23.74
N PHE A 169 3.81 9.29 23.60
CA PHE A 169 2.99 9.22 22.39
C PHE A 169 2.33 10.58 22.06
N GLY A 170 1.87 11.30 23.05
CA GLY A 170 1.29 12.64 22.86
C GLY A 170 2.26 13.63 22.21
N ARG A 171 3.56 13.55 22.54
CA ARG A 171 4.59 14.36 21.87
C ARG A 171 4.86 13.89 20.44
N VAL A 172 4.85 12.60 20.18
CA VAL A 172 4.93 12.05 18.82
C VAL A 172 3.79 12.58 17.95
N MET A 173 2.58 12.64 18.48
CA MET A 173 1.38 13.11 17.77
C MET A 173 1.15 14.62 17.84
N GLY A 174 2.09 15.38 18.43
CA GLY A 174 2.04 16.82 18.51
C GLY A 174 0.92 17.39 19.42
N TRP A 175 0.48 16.64 20.44
CA TRP A 175 -0.57 17.10 21.37
C TRP A 175 -0.23 18.39 22.12
N PRO A 176 1.04 18.63 22.58
CA PRO A 176 1.39 19.91 23.18
C PRO A 176 1.09 21.10 22.27
N GLN A 177 1.47 21.01 20.98
CA GLN A 177 1.21 22.05 19.99
C GLN A 177 -0.28 22.19 19.66
N LEU A 178 -0.98 21.05 19.57
CA LEU A 178 -2.41 21.01 19.26
C LEU A 178 -3.25 21.67 20.35
N PHE A 179 -2.92 21.41 21.62
CA PHE A 179 -3.66 21.90 22.78
C PHE A 179 -3.07 23.19 23.41
N GLY A 180 -2.19 23.89 22.68
CA GLY A 180 -1.70 25.21 23.10
C GLY A 180 -0.63 25.20 24.18
N ARG A 181 0.02 24.05 24.43
CA ARG A 181 1.16 23.90 25.35
C ARG A 181 2.46 23.79 24.54
N ASP A 182 2.63 24.69 23.60
CA ASP A 182 3.77 24.64 22.66
C ASP A 182 5.09 24.83 23.42
N ASP A 183 5.92 23.79 23.42
CA ASP A 183 7.26 23.78 23.97
C ASP A 183 8.32 24.17 22.92
N GLY A 184 7.88 24.69 21.76
CA GLY A 184 8.75 25.11 20.65
C GLY A 184 9.26 23.95 19.77
N HIS A 185 8.83 22.70 20.03
CA HIS A 185 9.35 21.52 19.36
C HIS A 185 8.22 20.71 18.67
N ALA A 186 7.65 21.25 17.58
CA ALA A 186 6.68 20.51 16.78
C ALA A 186 7.34 19.28 16.12
N PRO A 187 6.73 18.09 16.23
CA PRO A 187 7.26 16.89 15.58
C PRO A 187 7.22 17.03 14.06
N PRO A 188 8.22 16.51 13.32
CA PRO A 188 8.21 16.49 11.86
C PRO A 188 7.00 15.70 11.31
N PRO A 189 6.51 16.03 10.10
CA PRO A 189 5.40 15.29 9.46
C PRO A 189 5.61 13.78 9.43
N THR A 190 6.83 13.34 9.10
CA THR A 190 7.24 11.93 9.06
C THR A 190 7.06 11.25 10.41
N VAL A 191 7.38 11.92 11.52
CA VAL A 191 7.22 11.39 12.88
C VAL A 191 5.75 11.23 13.23
N VAL A 192 4.91 12.23 12.94
CA VAL A 192 3.46 12.17 13.18
C VAL A 192 2.82 11.05 12.38
N ALA A 193 3.12 10.97 11.08
CA ALA A 193 2.61 9.93 10.20
C ALA A 193 3.03 8.52 10.68
N SER A 194 4.32 8.34 11.01
CA SER A 194 4.83 7.06 11.52
C SER A 194 4.22 6.68 12.87
N GLY A 195 3.97 7.63 13.76
CA GLY A 195 3.30 7.40 15.05
C GLY A 195 1.87 6.90 14.86
N MET A 196 1.08 7.57 14.01
CA MET A 196 -0.27 7.15 13.66
C MET A 196 -0.29 5.74 13.04
N VAL A 197 0.53 5.53 12.01
CA VAL A 197 0.65 4.24 11.31
C VAL A 197 1.01 3.10 12.27
N THR A 198 1.90 3.35 13.21
CA THR A 198 2.34 2.34 14.20
C THR A 198 1.18 1.86 15.05
N VAL A 199 0.38 2.76 15.62
CA VAL A 199 -0.80 2.38 16.43
C VAL A 199 -1.80 1.61 15.59
N VAL A 200 -2.15 2.15 14.44
CA VAL A 200 -3.16 1.62 13.55
C VAL A 200 -2.76 0.21 13.05
N ASN A 201 -1.50 0.03 12.63
CA ASN A 201 -1.02 -1.27 12.16
C ASN A 201 -0.88 -2.32 13.26
N ILE A 202 -0.41 -1.96 14.46
CA ILE A 202 -0.32 -2.92 15.57
C ILE A 202 -1.72 -3.49 15.87
N LEU A 203 -2.73 -2.63 16.00
CA LEU A 203 -4.11 -3.06 16.27
C LEU A 203 -4.69 -3.90 15.12
N GLY A 204 -4.46 -3.48 13.87
CA GLY A 204 -4.89 -4.23 12.69
C GLY A 204 -4.24 -5.60 12.62
N LEU A 205 -2.90 -5.68 12.78
CA LEU A 205 -2.15 -6.93 12.71
C LEU A 205 -2.55 -7.90 13.82
N VAL A 206 -2.81 -7.42 15.05
CA VAL A 206 -3.30 -8.26 16.15
C VAL A 206 -4.67 -8.85 15.81
N ALA A 207 -5.61 -8.04 15.30
CA ALA A 207 -6.92 -8.54 14.89
C ALA A 207 -6.82 -9.56 13.74
N GLY A 208 -5.97 -9.28 12.73
CA GLY A 208 -5.70 -10.18 11.62
C GLY A 208 -5.07 -11.49 12.08
N ALA A 209 -4.04 -11.44 12.93
CA ALA A 209 -3.40 -12.63 13.47
C ALA A 209 -4.38 -13.47 14.29
N THR A 210 -5.25 -12.84 15.08
CA THR A 210 -6.27 -13.53 15.88
C THR A 210 -7.17 -14.39 14.99
N ILE A 211 -7.75 -13.82 13.94
CA ILE A 211 -8.64 -14.60 13.07
C ILE A 211 -7.90 -15.65 12.24
N LEU A 212 -6.66 -15.37 11.81
CA LEU A 212 -5.84 -16.35 11.09
C LEU A 212 -5.50 -17.56 11.97
N VAL A 213 -5.17 -17.35 13.25
CA VAL A 213 -4.94 -18.44 14.21
C VAL A 213 -6.23 -19.23 14.47
N MET A 214 -7.37 -18.55 14.69
CA MET A 214 -8.66 -19.22 14.87
C MET A 214 -9.00 -20.10 13.65
N MET A 215 -8.77 -19.60 12.42
CA MET A 215 -8.99 -20.37 11.21
C MET A 215 -8.03 -21.57 11.09
N LEU A 216 -6.75 -21.41 11.44
CA LEU A 216 -5.80 -22.53 11.48
C LEU A 216 -6.23 -23.61 12.47
N VAL A 217 -6.68 -23.23 13.66
CA VAL A 217 -7.23 -24.17 14.64
C VAL A 217 -8.45 -24.90 14.08
N ASN A 218 -9.38 -24.15 13.44
CA ASN A 218 -10.59 -24.73 12.86
C ASN A 218 -10.32 -25.72 11.72
N LEU A 219 -9.20 -25.59 10.98
CA LEU A 219 -8.83 -26.54 9.92
C LEU A 219 -8.58 -27.96 10.47
N TYR A 220 -8.07 -28.09 11.69
CA TYR A 220 -7.66 -29.37 12.28
C TYR A 220 -8.55 -29.78 13.47
N ALA A 221 -9.10 -28.83 14.19
CA ALA A 221 -10.05 -29.03 15.27
C ALA A 221 -11.46 -28.66 14.80
N THR A 222 -12.11 -29.57 14.06
CA THR A 222 -13.42 -29.32 13.41
C THR A 222 -14.55 -28.99 14.38
N GLY A 223 -14.41 -29.38 15.65
CA GLY A 223 -15.34 -29.00 16.73
C GLY A 223 -15.16 -27.56 17.24
N PHE A 224 -14.06 -26.89 16.87
CA PHE A 224 -13.83 -25.48 17.21
C PHE A 224 -14.66 -24.59 16.27
N ALA A 225 -15.80 -24.13 16.76
CA ALA A 225 -16.69 -23.24 16.00
C ALA A 225 -16.20 -21.78 16.13
N ILE A 226 -16.22 -21.07 15.02
CA ILE A 226 -15.94 -19.63 14.98
C ILE A 226 -17.27 -18.91 14.73
N ASP A 227 -17.56 -17.88 15.51
CA ASP A 227 -18.68 -16.99 15.21
C ASP A 227 -18.43 -16.24 13.90
N ALA A 228 -19.34 -16.40 12.94
CA ALA A 228 -19.18 -15.87 11.59
C ALA A 228 -19.20 -14.33 11.56
N LEU A 229 -19.95 -13.69 12.47
CA LEU A 229 -19.99 -12.24 12.58
C LEU A 229 -18.67 -11.70 13.17
N LEU A 230 -18.15 -12.35 14.21
CA LEU A 230 -16.85 -12.02 14.78
C LEU A 230 -15.73 -12.17 13.75
N ALA A 231 -15.69 -13.30 13.03
CA ALA A 231 -14.69 -13.55 11.98
C ALA A 231 -14.71 -12.45 10.91
N LYS A 232 -15.89 -12.07 10.45
CA LYS A 232 -16.11 -11.02 9.47
C LYS A 232 -15.60 -9.66 9.97
N ASN A 233 -15.96 -9.29 11.19
CA ASN A 233 -15.50 -8.03 11.78
C ASN A 233 -13.98 -7.99 11.92
N LEU A 234 -13.34 -9.05 12.40
CA LEU A 234 -11.87 -9.12 12.55
C LEU A 234 -11.15 -9.00 11.20
N ILE A 235 -11.63 -9.72 10.16
CA ILE A 235 -11.03 -9.67 8.82
C ILE A 235 -11.18 -8.28 8.20
N TYR A 236 -12.35 -7.67 8.27
CA TYR A 236 -12.56 -6.34 7.67
C TYR A 236 -11.90 -5.23 8.48
N PHE A 237 -11.85 -5.33 9.81
CA PHE A 237 -11.05 -4.41 10.62
C PHE A 237 -9.58 -4.48 10.20
N PHE A 238 -8.97 -5.68 10.21
CA PHE A 238 -7.59 -5.85 9.77
C PHE A 238 -7.37 -5.31 8.36
N GLY A 239 -8.19 -5.77 7.39
CA GLY A 239 -8.00 -5.44 5.97
C GLY A 239 -8.08 -3.94 5.72
N HIS A 240 -9.07 -3.25 6.31
CA HIS A 240 -9.22 -1.81 6.12
C HIS A 240 -8.10 -1.02 6.80
N VAL A 241 -7.82 -1.32 8.07
CA VAL A 241 -6.83 -0.62 8.89
C VAL A 241 -5.43 -0.77 8.28
N PHE A 242 -5.05 -1.99 7.91
CA PHE A 242 -3.74 -2.29 7.33
C PHE A 242 -3.53 -1.61 5.96
N ILE A 243 -4.55 -1.62 5.09
CA ILE A 243 -4.47 -0.94 3.77
C ILE A 243 -4.30 0.58 3.95
N ASN A 244 -5.08 1.21 4.83
CA ASN A 244 -4.92 2.65 5.09
C ASN A 244 -3.51 2.97 5.58
N ALA A 245 -2.98 2.18 6.50
CA ALA A 245 -1.65 2.38 7.03
C ALA A 245 -0.57 2.25 5.95
N THR A 246 -0.72 1.33 4.98
CA THR A 246 0.24 1.21 3.87
C THR A 246 0.24 2.46 2.98
N ILE A 247 -0.92 3.05 2.72
CA ILE A 247 -1.02 4.33 1.99
C ILE A 247 -0.29 5.43 2.76
N TYR A 248 -0.53 5.53 4.06
CA TYR A 248 0.07 6.56 4.90
C TYR A 248 1.58 6.39 5.08
N MET A 249 2.12 5.17 5.07
CA MET A 249 3.57 4.94 5.00
C MET A 249 4.15 5.49 3.69
N ALA A 250 3.50 5.27 2.56
CA ALA A 250 3.97 5.74 1.27
C ALA A 250 3.93 7.28 1.14
N VAL A 251 2.91 7.94 1.74
CA VAL A 251 2.77 9.41 1.77
C VAL A 251 3.97 10.11 2.41
N ILE A 252 4.71 9.45 3.28
CA ILE A 252 5.94 10.01 3.87
C ILE A 252 6.93 10.46 2.80
N ALA A 253 7.00 9.75 1.65
CA ALA A 253 7.84 10.18 0.54
C ALA A 253 7.46 11.58 0.02
N VAL A 254 6.17 11.93 0.03
CA VAL A 254 5.69 13.26 -0.37
C VAL A 254 6.18 14.32 0.62
N TYR A 255 6.06 14.05 1.92
CA TYR A 255 6.47 15.00 2.98
C TYR A 255 7.97 15.27 3.01
N GLU A 256 8.77 14.30 2.60
CA GLU A 256 10.22 14.40 2.63
C GLU A 256 10.83 14.86 1.30
N LEU A 257 10.27 14.42 0.18
CA LEU A 257 10.86 14.71 -1.13
C LEU A 257 10.37 16.01 -1.74
N LEU A 258 9.09 16.35 -1.69
CA LEU A 258 8.61 17.61 -2.26
C LEU A 258 9.28 18.85 -1.65
N PRO A 259 9.54 18.94 -0.32
CA PRO A 259 10.34 20.01 0.24
C PRO A 259 11.76 20.12 -0.36
N ARG A 260 12.40 18.99 -0.68
CA ARG A 260 13.74 19.00 -1.31
C ARG A 260 13.70 19.53 -2.74
N TYR A 261 12.66 19.21 -3.50
CA TYR A 261 12.45 19.72 -4.86
C TYR A 261 12.05 21.20 -4.90
N THR A 262 11.28 21.66 -3.91
CA THR A 262 10.77 23.03 -3.85
C THR A 262 11.63 23.97 -3.04
N GLN A 263 12.61 23.45 -2.27
CA GLN A 263 13.42 24.19 -1.29
C GLN A 263 12.55 24.93 -0.24
N ARG A 264 11.35 24.38 0.04
CA ARG A 264 10.40 24.92 1.01
C ARG A 264 10.04 23.86 2.04
N PRO A 265 10.27 24.11 3.34
CA PRO A 265 10.02 23.13 4.38
C PRO A 265 8.50 22.86 4.51
N TRP A 266 8.15 21.61 4.77
CA TRP A 266 6.80 21.25 5.16
C TRP A 266 6.53 21.76 6.58
N LYS A 267 5.38 22.44 6.78
CA LYS A 267 5.00 23.00 8.08
C LYS A 267 4.06 22.05 8.81
N THR A 268 4.43 21.64 10.02
CA THR A 268 3.56 20.90 10.94
C THR A 268 2.65 21.90 11.65
N SER A 269 1.56 22.29 11.00
CA SER A 269 0.56 23.21 11.55
C SER A 269 -0.41 22.51 12.50
N LYS A 270 -1.17 23.28 13.32
CA LYS A 270 -2.25 22.71 14.14
C LYS A 270 -3.28 21.96 13.31
N VAL A 271 -3.62 22.45 12.10
CA VAL A 271 -4.53 21.76 11.17
C VAL A 271 -3.94 20.43 10.71
N PHE A 272 -2.66 20.39 10.38
CA PHE A 272 -1.96 19.15 10.03
C PHE A 272 -2.04 18.13 11.18
N LEU A 273 -1.69 18.56 12.41
CA LEU A 273 -1.74 17.69 13.59
C LEU A 273 -3.16 17.20 13.89
N ALA A 274 -4.15 18.09 13.84
CA ALA A 274 -5.57 17.74 14.05
C ALA A 274 -6.04 16.71 13.02
N SER A 275 -5.67 16.87 11.75
CA SER A 275 -6.03 15.97 10.67
C SER A 275 -5.44 14.57 10.86
N TRP A 276 -4.16 14.45 11.24
CA TRP A 276 -3.54 13.15 11.48
C TRP A 276 -4.10 12.45 12.72
N ASN A 277 -4.36 13.19 13.80
CA ASN A 277 -5.01 12.63 15.00
C ASN A 277 -6.46 12.21 14.72
N ALA A 278 -7.22 13.01 13.97
CA ALA A 278 -8.58 12.65 13.56
C ALA A 278 -8.58 11.39 12.68
N SER A 279 -7.70 11.31 11.68
CA SER A 279 -7.58 10.11 10.84
C SER A 279 -7.19 8.87 11.62
N MET A 280 -6.35 8.97 12.65
CA MET A 280 -6.02 7.84 13.52
C MET A 280 -7.28 7.23 14.14
N VAL A 281 -8.16 8.08 14.70
CA VAL A 281 -9.41 7.62 15.29
C VAL A 281 -10.37 7.08 14.23
N LEU A 282 -10.55 7.84 13.15
CA LEU A 282 -11.50 7.49 12.08
C LEU A 282 -11.13 6.17 11.41
N VAL A 283 -9.85 5.92 11.13
CA VAL A 283 -9.37 4.66 10.51
C VAL A 283 -9.67 3.44 11.37
N LEU A 284 -9.63 3.56 12.69
CA LEU A 284 -9.92 2.44 13.59
C LEU A 284 -11.41 2.08 13.64
N ILE A 285 -12.31 2.98 13.27
CA ILE A 285 -13.76 2.75 13.35
C ILE A 285 -14.47 2.71 12.00
N ILE A 286 -13.78 2.95 10.89
CA ILE A 286 -14.38 3.08 9.55
C ILE A 286 -14.76 1.74 8.91
N TYR A 287 -14.13 0.62 9.27
CA TYR A 287 -14.24 -0.66 8.54
C TYR A 287 -15.68 -1.13 8.26
N PRO A 288 -16.73 -0.78 9.04
CA PRO A 288 -18.10 -1.20 8.74
C PRO A 288 -18.62 -0.71 7.38
N HIS A 289 -18.00 0.29 6.76
CA HIS A 289 -18.38 0.70 5.40
C HIS A 289 -18.12 -0.40 4.34
N HIS A 290 -17.30 -1.40 4.63
CA HIS A 290 -17.17 -2.60 3.78
C HIS A 290 -18.31 -3.60 3.97
N LEU A 291 -19.14 -3.41 5.00
CA LEU A 291 -20.21 -4.32 5.41
C LEU A 291 -21.61 -3.72 5.23
N LEU A 292 -21.75 -2.67 4.40
CA LEU A 292 -23.01 -1.93 4.22
C LEU A 292 -24.16 -2.82 3.71
N MET A 293 -23.85 -3.94 3.04
CA MET A 293 -24.84 -4.92 2.57
C MET A 293 -25.06 -6.07 3.56
N ASP A 294 -24.42 -6.05 4.72
CA ASP A 294 -24.49 -7.13 5.67
C ASP A 294 -25.76 -7.05 6.52
N PHE A 295 -26.59 -8.09 6.43
CA PHE A 295 -27.86 -8.15 7.16
C PHE A 295 -27.72 -8.55 8.64
N ALA A 296 -26.58 -9.13 9.04
CA ALA A 296 -26.30 -9.49 10.43
C ALA A 296 -25.70 -8.33 11.24
N MET A 297 -25.16 -7.30 10.56
CA MET A 297 -24.64 -6.12 11.22
C MET A 297 -25.75 -5.23 11.78
N PRO A 298 -25.59 -4.67 13.00
CA PRO A 298 -26.53 -3.69 13.53
C PRO A 298 -26.67 -2.48 12.60
N LYS A 299 -27.88 -2.02 12.33
CA LYS A 299 -28.14 -0.90 11.40
C LYS A 299 -27.39 0.38 11.77
N TRP A 300 -27.22 0.67 13.06
CA TRP A 300 -26.45 1.83 13.50
C TRP A 300 -24.97 1.75 13.12
N MET A 301 -24.37 0.54 13.09
CA MET A 301 -22.99 0.35 12.63
C MET A 301 -22.85 0.59 11.14
N LEU A 302 -23.85 0.22 10.34
CA LEU A 302 -23.86 0.50 8.90
C LEU A 302 -23.94 2.00 8.64
N ALA A 303 -24.83 2.70 9.34
CA ALA A 303 -24.94 4.16 9.26
C ALA A 303 -23.64 4.85 9.71
N MET A 304 -23.05 4.40 10.82
CA MET A 304 -21.73 4.86 11.28
C MET A 304 -20.66 4.62 10.22
N GLY A 305 -20.63 3.43 9.62
CA GLY A 305 -19.67 3.09 8.56
C GLY A 305 -19.74 4.06 7.39
N GLN A 306 -20.94 4.41 6.92
CA GLN A 306 -21.12 5.42 5.88
C GLN A 306 -20.59 6.79 6.30
N ILE A 307 -21.02 7.30 7.47
CA ILE A 307 -20.64 8.65 7.96
C ILE A 307 -19.13 8.73 8.16
N VAL A 308 -18.54 7.75 8.85
CA VAL A 308 -17.11 7.72 9.12
C VAL A 308 -16.32 7.51 7.84
N GLY A 309 -16.85 6.73 6.87
CA GLY A 309 -16.28 6.58 5.53
C GLY A 309 -16.11 7.92 4.82
N TYR A 310 -17.13 8.75 4.87
CA TYR A 310 -17.06 10.10 4.31
C TYR A 310 -16.07 10.99 5.08
N LEU A 311 -16.14 11.00 6.41
CA LEU A 311 -15.30 11.85 7.25
C LEU A 311 -13.81 11.51 7.12
N ASN A 312 -13.44 10.22 7.06
CA ASN A 312 -12.03 9.81 6.99
C ASN A 312 -11.34 10.20 5.68
N THR A 313 -12.10 10.39 4.60
CA THR A 313 -11.54 10.73 3.30
C THR A 313 -10.84 12.10 3.30
N PHE A 314 -11.30 13.04 4.11
CA PHE A 314 -10.84 14.44 4.04
C PHE A 314 -9.56 14.76 4.84
N PRO A 315 -9.39 14.36 6.12
CA PRO A 315 -8.40 15.02 6.98
C PRO A 315 -6.98 14.97 6.39
N VAL A 316 -6.40 13.79 6.22
CA VAL A 316 -5.02 13.66 5.73
C VAL A 316 -4.92 14.00 4.25
N LEU A 317 -5.92 13.66 3.44
CA LEU A 317 -5.93 14.01 2.01
C LEU A 317 -5.87 15.53 1.81
N VAL A 318 -6.74 16.28 2.51
CA VAL A 318 -6.81 17.75 2.34
C VAL A 318 -5.50 18.39 2.79
N VAL A 319 -4.96 18.05 3.96
CA VAL A 319 -3.72 18.68 4.44
C VAL A 319 -2.52 18.28 3.60
N THR A 320 -2.52 17.08 3.02
CA THR A 320 -1.45 16.60 2.15
C THR A 320 -1.52 17.24 0.76
N ALA A 321 -2.69 17.21 0.12
CA ALA A 321 -2.88 17.82 -1.18
C ALA A 321 -2.70 19.35 -1.13
N TYR A 322 -3.36 20.01 -0.18
CA TYR A 322 -3.23 21.45 0.01
C TYR A 322 -1.79 21.85 0.35
N GLY A 323 -1.17 21.15 1.31
CA GLY A 323 0.23 21.41 1.70
C GLY A 323 1.20 21.26 0.54
N SER A 324 1.03 20.20 -0.28
CA SER A 324 1.83 19.97 -1.49
C SER A 324 1.66 21.11 -2.51
N LEU A 325 0.41 21.49 -2.80
CA LEU A 325 0.12 22.59 -3.72
C LEU A 325 0.72 23.92 -3.24
N MET A 326 0.65 24.18 -1.93
CA MET A 326 1.21 25.42 -1.34
C MET A 326 2.72 25.48 -1.43
N ILE A 327 3.44 24.37 -1.20
CA ILE A 327 4.91 24.37 -1.32
C ILE A 327 5.38 24.37 -2.78
N ILE A 328 4.58 23.79 -3.71
CA ILE A 328 4.87 23.80 -5.15
C ILE A 328 4.58 25.17 -5.77
N TYR A 329 3.49 25.83 -5.34
CA TYR A 329 3.05 27.09 -5.91
C TYR A 329 4.15 28.15 -5.89
N ARG A 330 4.52 28.67 -7.06
CA ARG A 330 5.59 29.66 -7.25
C ARG A 330 6.94 29.27 -6.61
N SER A 331 7.24 27.97 -6.52
CA SER A 331 8.52 27.51 -5.95
C SER A 331 9.68 27.52 -6.95
N GLY A 332 9.37 27.58 -8.26
CA GLY A 332 10.37 27.36 -9.30
C GLY A 332 10.86 25.90 -9.38
N ILE A 333 10.05 24.95 -8.88
CA ILE A 333 10.39 23.51 -8.89
C ILE A 333 10.88 23.04 -10.26
N ARG A 334 12.01 22.35 -10.27
CA ARG A 334 12.51 21.66 -11.46
C ARG A 334 11.94 20.24 -11.47
N TRP A 335 10.97 20.02 -12.35
CA TRP A 335 10.29 18.75 -12.47
C TRP A 335 11.17 17.70 -13.12
N ASP A 336 11.39 16.60 -12.42
CA ASP A 336 11.91 15.35 -12.96
C ASP A 336 10.86 14.25 -12.87
N VAL A 337 11.19 13.03 -13.33
CA VAL A 337 10.22 11.91 -13.32
C VAL A 337 9.81 11.53 -11.89
N ALA A 338 10.74 11.59 -10.92
CA ALA A 338 10.43 11.28 -9.52
C ALA A 338 9.41 12.27 -8.93
N SER A 339 9.66 13.57 -9.06
CA SER A 339 8.75 14.61 -8.56
C SER A 339 7.38 14.61 -9.28
N ARG A 340 7.35 14.31 -10.59
CA ARG A 340 6.10 14.16 -11.35
C ARG A 340 5.29 12.95 -10.89
N LEU A 341 5.93 11.82 -10.61
CA LEU A 341 5.27 10.63 -10.05
C LEU A 341 4.71 10.90 -8.66
N LEU A 342 5.45 11.63 -7.80
CA LEU A 342 4.94 12.05 -6.49
C LEU A 342 3.74 12.99 -6.62
N PHE A 343 3.76 13.91 -7.59
CA PHE A 343 2.60 14.78 -7.84
C PHE A 343 1.42 14.00 -8.40
N LEU A 344 1.62 13.10 -9.38
CA LEU A 344 0.60 12.21 -9.90
C LEU A 344 -0.05 11.39 -8.79
N SER A 345 0.74 10.90 -7.83
CA SER A 345 0.23 10.11 -6.71
C SER A 345 -0.79 10.87 -5.84
N LEU A 346 -0.59 12.18 -5.67
CA LEU A 346 -1.55 13.03 -4.97
C LEU A 346 -2.83 13.20 -5.78
N CYS A 347 -2.72 13.37 -7.10
CA CYS A 347 -3.88 13.44 -7.98
C CYS A 347 -4.67 12.13 -7.98
N GLY A 348 -3.98 10.98 -8.05
CA GLY A 348 -4.58 9.65 -7.99
C GLY A 348 -5.28 9.39 -6.66
N TRP A 349 -4.65 9.79 -5.56
CA TRP A 349 -5.26 9.67 -4.24
C TRP A 349 -6.50 10.56 -4.09
N ALA A 350 -6.43 11.82 -4.51
CA ALA A 350 -7.57 12.74 -4.49
C ALA A 350 -8.71 12.26 -5.39
N ALA A 351 -8.39 11.80 -6.61
CA ALA A 351 -9.38 11.26 -7.54
C ALA A 351 -10.05 9.99 -6.98
N GLY A 352 -9.31 9.15 -6.23
CA GLY A 352 -9.85 7.94 -5.60
C GLY A 352 -10.93 8.22 -4.55
N ALA A 353 -10.94 9.42 -3.96
CA ALA A 353 -11.99 9.83 -3.02
C ALA A 353 -13.39 9.82 -3.67
N ILE A 354 -13.50 10.21 -4.94
CA ILE A 354 -14.79 10.31 -5.64
C ILE A 354 -15.50 8.96 -5.72
N PRO A 355 -14.93 7.89 -6.30
CA PRO A 355 -15.58 6.58 -6.34
C PRO A 355 -15.76 5.98 -4.95
N ALA A 356 -14.92 6.33 -3.95
CA ALA A 356 -15.07 5.89 -2.57
C ALA A 356 -16.34 6.48 -1.92
N PHE A 357 -16.65 7.75 -2.15
CA PHE A 357 -17.89 8.36 -1.71
C PHE A 357 -19.10 7.70 -2.32
N ILE A 358 -19.04 7.42 -3.62
CA ILE A 358 -20.14 6.84 -4.37
C ILE A 358 -20.47 5.44 -3.83
N ASP A 359 -19.49 4.54 -3.75
CA ASP A 359 -19.73 3.18 -3.27
C ASP A 359 -19.83 3.06 -1.75
N GLY A 360 -19.36 4.05 -1.00
CA GLY A 360 -19.57 4.20 0.44
C GLY A 360 -20.98 4.65 0.85
N THR A 361 -21.84 5.02 -0.12
CA THR A 361 -23.24 5.40 0.12
C THR A 361 -24.11 4.14 0.15
N ILE A 362 -24.85 3.89 1.25
CA ILE A 362 -25.63 2.66 1.46
C ILE A 362 -26.52 2.32 0.25
N GLY A 363 -27.32 3.28 -0.23
CA GLY A 363 -28.24 3.04 -1.37
C GLY A 363 -27.50 2.71 -2.68
N VAL A 364 -26.34 3.30 -2.92
CA VAL A 364 -25.51 3.03 -4.09
C VAL A 364 -24.74 1.72 -3.91
N ASN A 365 -24.29 1.41 -2.71
CA ASN A 365 -23.56 0.19 -2.38
C ASN A 365 -24.35 -1.07 -2.74
N TYR A 366 -25.69 -1.07 -2.59
CA TYR A 366 -26.55 -2.20 -2.97
C TYR A 366 -26.41 -2.61 -4.44
N VAL A 367 -26.13 -1.67 -5.35
CA VAL A 367 -25.99 -1.95 -6.78
C VAL A 367 -24.52 -2.02 -7.23
N MET A 368 -23.60 -1.30 -6.55
CA MET A 368 -22.20 -1.16 -6.97
C MET A 368 -21.26 -2.17 -6.31
N HIS A 369 -21.59 -2.71 -5.12
CA HIS A 369 -20.66 -3.49 -4.28
C HIS A 369 -20.02 -4.69 -5.00
N ASN A 370 -20.78 -5.42 -5.82
CA ASN A 370 -20.29 -6.61 -6.51
C ASN A 370 -19.92 -6.37 -7.98
N THR A 371 -19.74 -5.11 -8.38
CA THR A 371 -19.37 -4.74 -9.74
C THR A 371 -17.88 -4.36 -9.84
N MET A 372 -17.44 -4.11 -11.08
CA MET A 372 -16.10 -3.61 -11.39
C MET A 372 -15.83 -2.20 -10.85
N TRP A 373 -16.84 -1.51 -10.30
CA TRP A 373 -16.65 -0.23 -9.62
C TRP A 373 -15.67 -0.34 -8.44
N VAL A 374 -15.80 -1.37 -7.63
CA VAL A 374 -14.94 -1.57 -6.46
C VAL A 374 -13.46 -1.80 -6.82
N PRO A 375 -13.11 -2.67 -7.80
CA PRO A 375 -11.76 -2.68 -8.34
C PRO A 375 -11.30 -1.33 -8.91
N GLY A 376 -12.18 -0.60 -9.60
CA GLY A 376 -11.87 0.74 -10.13
C GLY A 376 -11.48 1.71 -9.03
N HIS A 377 -12.31 1.84 -8.00
CA HIS A 377 -12.03 2.63 -6.81
C HIS A 377 -10.68 2.25 -6.18
N PHE A 378 -10.47 0.96 -5.91
CA PHE A 378 -9.26 0.48 -5.26
C PHE A 378 -7.99 0.72 -6.10
N HIS A 379 -8.04 0.50 -7.42
CA HIS A 379 -6.91 0.77 -8.30
C HIS A 379 -6.61 2.26 -8.42
N THR A 380 -7.59 3.16 -8.28
CA THR A 380 -7.31 4.60 -8.24
C THR A 380 -6.39 4.94 -7.08
N TYR A 381 -6.66 4.43 -5.89
CA TYR A 381 -5.80 4.64 -4.72
C TYR A 381 -4.46 3.92 -4.82
N LEU A 382 -4.45 2.63 -5.21
CA LEU A 382 -3.22 1.85 -5.18
C LEU A 382 -2.35 2.09 -6.41
N LEU A 383 -2.90 2.05 -7.63
CA LEU A 383 -2.10 2.19 -8.85
C LEU A 383 -1.65 3.64 -9.05
N LEU A 384 -2.60 4.59 -9.08
CA LEU A 384 -2.27 5.99 -9.33
C LEU A 384 -1.76 6.71 -8.07
N GLY A 385 -2.01 6.18 -6.88
CA GLY A 385 -1.49 6.69 -5.62
C GLY A 385 -0.22 5.96 -5.18
N VAL A 386 -0.35 4.80 -4.52
CA VAL A 386 0.77 4.12 -3.83
C VAL A 386 1.85 3.65 -4.80
N VAL A 387 1.51 3.05 -5.94
CA VAL A 387 2.50 2.58 -6.93
C VAL A 387 3.24 3.78 -7.55
N ALA A 388 2.54 4.89 -7.81
CA ALA A 388 3.19 6.12 -8.27
C ALA A 388 4.15 6.70 -7.21
N MET A 389 3.80 6.67 -5.90
CA MET A 389 4.72 7.04 -4.80
C MET A 389 5.95 6.13 -4.75
N LEU A 390 5.75 4.81 -4.88
CA LEU A 390 6.83 3.85 -4.92
C LEU A 390 7.77 4.11 -6.10
N PHE A 391 7.25 4.29 -7.30
CA PHE A 391 8.09 4.63 -8.46
C PHE A 391 8.75 6.00 -8.32
N GLY A 392 8.08 7.00 -7.75
CA GLY A 392 8.68 8.28 -7.42
C GLY A 392 9.88 8.12 -6.48
N PHE A 393 9.74 7.33 -5.43
CA PHE A 393 10.80 7.06 -4.47
C PHE A 393 11.95 6.23 -5.09
N THR A 394 11.65 5.18 -5.85
CA THR A 394 12.70 4.38 -6.52
C THR A 394 13.46 5.18 -7.57
N CYS A 395 12.79 6.04 -8.34
CA CYS A 395 13.45 6.97 -9.27
C CYS A 395 14.36 7.95 -8.53
N TYR A 396 13.92 8.47 -7.38
CA TYR A 396 14.74 9.35 -6.53
C TYR A 396 15.98 8.63 -6.02
N ILE A 397 15.83 7.46 -5.39
CA ILE A 397 16.94 6.66 -4.86
C ILE A 397 17.92 6.25 -5.97
N GLY A 398 17.43 5.82 -7.12
CA GLY A 398 18.26 5.40 -8.25
C GLY A 398 19.09 6.55 -8.86
N LYS A 399 18.69 7.80 -8.66
CA LYS A 399 19.41 8.99 -9.17
C LYS A 399 20.34 9.64 -8.16
N THR A 400 20.31 9.25 -6.89
CA THR A 400 21.15 9.83 -5.84
C THR A 400 22.64 9.76 -6.23
N GLY A 401 23.28 10.92 -6.39
CA GLY A 401 24.68 11.05 -6.78
C GLY A 401 24.98 11.05 -8.29
N ARG A 402 23.96 11.20 -9.17
CA ARG A 402 24.14 11.29 -10.63
C ARG A 402 23.41 12.50 -11.21
N ASP A 403 24.07 13.21 -12.12
CA ASP A 403 23.49 14.27 -12.97
C ASP A 403 22.60 13.65 -14.07
N GLY A 404 21.56 12.93 -13.63
CA GLY A 404 20.61 12.28 -14.54
C GLY A 404 19.47 13.20 -14.87
N GLY A 405 19.55 13.94 -15.98
CA GLY A 405 18.38 14.58 -16.59
C GLY A 405 17.31 13.55 -16.95
N ASN A 406 16.05 14.01 -17.15
CA ASN A 406 14.98 13.15 -17.63
C ASN A 406 15.34 12.58 -19.01
N SER A 407 15.50 11.25 -19.13
CA SER A 407 15.67 10.63 -20.44
C SER A 407 14.34 10.64 -21.20
N VAL A 408 14.42 10.60 -22.54
CA VAL A 408 13.22 10.44 -23.39
C VAL A 408 12.43 9.21 -22.99
N LEU A 409 13.14 8.11 -22.68
CA LEU A 409 12.51 6.85 -22.25
C LEU A 409 11.76 7.00 -20.92
N ASP A 410 12.34 7.71 -19.93
CA ASP A 410 11.69 7.94 -18.63
C ASP A 410 10.41 8.78 -18.79
N ASN A 411 10.46 9.82 -19.65
CA ASN A 411 9.29 10.66 -19.94
C ASN A 411 8.21 9.88 -20.72
N ALA A 412 8.60 9.06 -21.68
CA ALA A 412 7.68 8.19 -22.40
C ALA A 412 7.02 7.17 -21.48
N ALA A 413 7.80 6.50 -20.61
CA ALA A 413 7.28 5.57 -19.62
C ALA A 413 6.28 6.25 -18.66
N LEU A 414 6.57 7.49 -18.21
CA LEU A 414 5.63 8.26 -17.40
C LEU A 414 4.33 8.56 -18.15
N ALA A 415 4.40 9.00 -19.40
CA ALA A 415 3.21 9.27 -20.20
C ALA A 415 2.37 7.99 -20.40
N VAL A 416 3.01 6.86 -20.74
CA VAL A 416 2.34 5.56 -20.91
C VAL A 416 1.74 5.07 -19.60
N PHE A 417 2.41 5.26 -18.46
CA PHE A 417 1.87 4.93 -17.13
C PHE A 417 0.63 5.74 -16.79
N VAL A 418 0.65 7.06 -17.05
CA VAL A 418 -0.50 7.95 -16.79
C VAL A 418 -1.68 7.57 -17.68
N ILE A 419 -1.46 7.40 -18.99
CA ILE A 419 -2.50 7.03 -19.94
C ILE A 419 -3.06 5.65 -19.61
N GLY A 420 -2.17 4.65 -19.43
CA GLY A 420 -2.55 3.27 -19.11
C GLY A 420 -3.28 3.18 -17.77
N GLY A 421 -2.74 3.80 -16.72
CA GLY A 421 -3.33 3.79 -15.39
C GLY A 421 -4.70 4.48 -15.33
N THR A 422 -4.80 5.68 -15.90
CA THR A 422 -6.08 6.41 -15.96
C THR A 422 -7.10 5.66 -16.81
N GLY A 423 -6.71 5.15 -17.97
CA GLY A 423 -7.59 4.39 -18.85
C GLY A 423 -8.09 3.09 -18.19
N LEU A 424 -7.22 2.37 -17.48
CA LEU A 424 -7.59 1.16 -16.75
C LEU A 424 -8.60 1.45 -15.64
N VAL A 425 -8.35 2.48 -14.83
CA VAL A 425 -9.23 2.89 -13.72
C VAL A 425 -10.59 3.32 -14.25
N LEU A 426 -10.62 4.20 -15.24
CA LEU A 426 -11.87 4.65 -15.88
C LEU A 426 -12.60 3.49 -16.54
N GLY A 427 -11.89 2.57 -17.19
CA GLY A 427 -12.46 1.35 -17.75
C GLY A 427 -13.14 0.49 -16.70
N PHE A 428 -12.53 0.32 -15.50
CA PHE A 428 -13.14 -0.40 -14.40
C PHE A 428 -14.38 0.31 -13.83
N LEU A 429 -14.28 1.62 -13.58
CA LEU A 429 -15.39 2.41 -13.06
C LEU A 429 -16.57 2.40 -14.03
N PHE A 430 -16.32 2.58 -15.33
CA PHE A 430 -17.35 2.54 -16.35
C PHE A 430 -17.97 1.13 -16.47
N SER A 431 -17.15 0.07 -16.45
CA SER A 431 -17.64 -1.31 -16.41
C SER A 431 -18.51 -1.55 -15.19
N GLY A 432 -18.11 -1.02 -14.01
CA GLY A 432 -18.92 -1.10 -12.79
C GLY A 432 -20.27 -0.39 -12.93
N LYS A 433 -20.30 0.80 -13.51
CA LYS A 433 -21.54 1.52 -13.82
C LYS A 433 -22.47 0.71 -14.76
N MET A 434 -21.86 -0.08 -15.66
CA MET A 434 -22.60 -0.97 -16.58
C MET A 434 -22.90 -2.34 -15.92
N SER A 435 -22.83 -2.45 -14.60
CA SER A 435 -23.12 -3.66 -13.82
C SER A 435 -22.26 -4.88 -14.18
N VAL A 436 -21.06 -4.68 -14.75
CA VAL A 436 -20.13 -5.77 -14.98
C VAL A 436 -19.69 -6.33 -13.63
N ALA A 437 -19.93 -7.61 -13.40
CA ALA A 437 -19.64 -8.26 -12.13
C ALA A 437 -18.12 -8.39 -11.91
N ARG A 438 -17.65 -8.13 -10.67
CA ARG A 438 -16.27 -8.42 -10.27
C ARG A 438 -16.10 -9.89 -9.91
N ARG A 439 -14.88 -10.40 -9.97
CA ARG A 439 -14.50 -11.76 -9.52
C ARG A 439 -15.07 -12.90 -10.36
N TYR A 440 -15.57 -12.66 -11.56
CA TYR A 440 -15.98 -13.68 -12.50
C TYR A 440 -14.87 -13.93 -13.52
N ALA A 441 -14.52 -15.21 -13.71
CA ALA A 441 -13.53 -15.61 -14.71
C ALA A 441 -14.06 -15.37 -16.13
N GLY A 442 -15.27 -15.87 -16.42
CA GLY A 442 -15.95 -15.66 -17.71
C GLY A 442 -16.81 -14.40 -17.68
N HIS A 443 -16.67 -13.55 -18.68
CA HIS A 443 -17.53 -12.40 -18.90
C HIS A 443 -18.60 -12.71 -19.95
N LEU A 444 -19.79 -12.14 -19.76
CA LEU A 444 -20.87 -12.21 -20.75
C LEU A 444 -20.45 -11.49 -22.05
N PRO A 445 -21.00 -11.89 -23.21
CA PRO A 445 -20.61 -11.28 -24.50
C PRO A 445 -20.70 -9.76 -24.53
N GLU A 446 -21.70 -9.16 -23.89
CA GLU A 446 -21.90 -7.72 -23.79
C GLU A 446 -20.84 -7.01 -22.92
N TRP A 447 -20.13 -7.72 -22.02
CA TRP A 447 -19.06 -7.19 -21.17
C TRP A 447 -17.68 -7.27 -21.82
N VAL A 448 -17.51 -8.17 -22.80
CA VAL A 448 -16.21 -8.44 -23.45
C VAL A 448 -15.59 -7.21 -24.08
N PRO A 449 -16.31 -6.32 -24.80
CA PRO A 449 -15.69 -5.13 -25.38
C PRO A 449 -15.03 -4.21 -24.34
N LEU A 450 -15.70 -4.00 -23.20
CA LEU A 450 -15.14 -3.21 -22.09
C LEU A 450 -13.91 -3.88 -21.47
N SER A 451 -13.95 -5.21 -21.35
CA SER A 451 -12.81 -6.00 -20.83
C SER A 451 -11.60 -5.95 -21.77
N ARG A 452 -11.81 -5.94 -23.08
CA ARG A 452 -10.73 -5.76 -24.09
C ARG A 452 -10.07 -4.40 -23.98
N ILE A 453 -10.85 -3.34 -23.86
CA ILE A 453 -10.32 -1.99 -23.64
C ILE A 453 -9.49 -1.94 -22.34
N ALA A 454 -10.01 -2.48 -21.24
CA ALA A 454 -9.31 -2.55 -19.98
C ALA A 454 -8.01 -3.39 -20.06
N ALA A 455 -7.99 -4.47 -20.84
CA ALA A 455 -6.80 -5.29 -21.06
C ALA A 455 -5.69 -4.53 -21.79
N VAL A 456 -6.04 -3.69 -22.79
CA VAL A 456 -5.07 -2.83 -23.48
C VAL A 456 -4.43 -1.84 -22.50
N PHE A 457 -5.24 -1.14 -21.69
CA PHE A 457 -4.71 -0.22 -20.69
C PHE A 457 -3.88 -0.92 -19.60
N ALA A 458 -4.28 -2.13 -19.18
CA ALA A 458 -3.49 -2.94 -18.26
C ALA A 458 -2.12 -3.30 -18.87
N ALA A 459 -2.06 -3.66 -20.15
CA ALA A 459 -0.79 -3.93 -20.84
C ALA A 459 0.12 -2.68 -20.88
N LEU A 460 -0.43 -1.50 -21.14
CA LEU A 460 0.33 -0.24 -21.08
C LEU A 460 0.92 0.00 -19.69
N VAL A 461 0.14 -0.24 -18.63
CA VAL A 461 0.63 -0.13 -17.25
C VAL A 461 1.78 -1.09 -16.98
N VAL A 462 1.65 -2.36 -17.40
CA VAL A 462 2.71 -3.38 -17.21
C VAL A 462 3.99 -2.96 -17.93
N VAL A 463 3.89 -2.53 -19.19
CA VAL A 463 5.05 -2.09 -19.98
C VAL A 463 5.75 -0.88 -19.34
N ALA A 464 4.99 0.16 -18.98
CA ALA A 464 5.56 1.33 -18.33
C ALA A 464 6.22 0.99 -16.99
N SER A 465 5.57 0.15 -16.18
CA SER A 465 6.11 -0.32 -14.90
C SER A 465 7.40 -1.11 -15.09
N ALA A 466 7.47 -2.00 -16.08
CA ALA A 466 8.67 -2.74 -16.42
C ALA A 466 9.84 -1.80 -16.79
N VAL A 467 9.57 -0.73 -17.55
CA VAL A 467 10.59 0.28 -17.86
C VAL A 467 11.11 0.94 -16.58
N PHE A 468 10.24 1.42 -15.67
CA PHE A 468 10.68 2.02 -14.40
C PHE A 468 11.51 1.05 -13.56
N ILE A 469 11.09 -0.21 -13.47
CA ILE A 469 11.77 -1.24 -12.69
C ILE A 469 13.17 -1.53 -13.28
N VAL A 470 13.25 -1.76 -14.59
CA VAL A 470 14.52 -2.02 -15.27
C VAL A 470 15.46 -0.82 -15.11
N ARG A 471 14.97 0.40 -15.31
CA ARG A 471 15.76 1.63 -15.10
C ARG A 471 16.28 1.73 -13.67
N PHE A 472 15.44 1.48 -12.67
CA PHE A 472 15.87 1.45 -11.27
C PHE A 472 16.99 0.44 -11.03
N LEU A 473 16.83 -0.81 -11.47
CA LEU A 473 17.84 -1.86 -11.30
C LEU A 473 19.17 -1.54 -12.02
N LEU A 474 19.09 -0.97 -13.22
CA LEU A 474 20.29 -0.55 -13.97
C LEU A 474 21.03 0.58 -13.25
N HIS A 475 20.32 1.56 -12.69
CA HIS A 475 20.94 2.64 -11.92
C HIS A 475 21.61 2.13 -10.64
N LEU A 476 20.97 1.21 -9.91
CA LEU A 476 21.58 0.56 -8.74
C LEU A 476 22.88 -0.17 -9.10
N ARG A 477 22.84 -0.97 -10.20
CA ARG A 477 24.04 -1.70 -10.67
C ARG A 477 25.17 -0.76 -11.05
N ALA A 478 24.88 0.37 -11.66
CA ALA A 478 25.89 1.33 -12.03
C ALA A 478 26.48 2.04 -10.79
N ALA A 479 25.65 2.38 -9.78
CA ALA A 479 26.12 2.98 -8.53
C ALA A 479 27.06 2.04 -7.75
N THR A 480 26.83 0.73 -7.77
CA THR A 480 27.72 -0.26 -7.14
C THR A 480 29.05 -0.42 -7.86
N ARG A 481 29.12 -0.19 -9.18
CA ARG A 481 30.35 -0.26 -9.97
C ARG A 481 31.25 0.95 -9.76
N ASP A 482 30.65 2.11 -9.57
CA ASP A 482 31.35 3.39 -9.41
C ASP A 482 31.77 3.66 -7.95
N ALA A 483 31.36 2.81 -6.99
CA ALA A 483 31.83 2.88 -5.62
C ALA A 483 33.35 2.61 -5.58
N PRO A 484 34.18 3.50 -4.96
CA PRO A 484 35.60 3.26 -4.86
C PRO A 484 35.85 1.92 -4.18
N ARG A 485 36.59 1.02 -4.85
CA ARG A 485 37.10 -0.19 -4.23
C ARG A 485 38.01 0.24 -3.07
N VAL A 486 37.55 0.06 -1.84
CA VAL A 486 38.44 0.19 -0.67
C VAL A 486 39.45 -0.96 -0.81
N THR A 487 40.59 -0.65 -1.39
CA THR A 487 41.79 -1.50 -1.30
C THR A 487 42.17 -1.51 0.17
N LEU A 488 41.86 -2.58 0.87
CA LEU A 488 42.49 -2.86 2.17
C LEU A 488 43.97 -2.92 1.87
N ALA A 489 44.71 -1.83 2.19
CA ALA A 489 46.14 -1.86 2.25
C ALA A 489 46.48 -2.90 3.34
N HIS A 490 46.85 -4.08 2.92
CA HIS A 490 47.53 -5.01 3.83
C HIS A 490 48.82 -4.36 4.27
N GLY A 491 48.79 -3.75 5.45
CA GLY A 491 49.97 -3.40 6.18
C GLY A 491 50.70 -4.72 6.51
N VAL A 492 51.84 -4.88 5.88
CA VAL A 492 52.84 -5.88 6.25
C VAL A 492 53.64 -5.34 7.42
N PRO A 493 54.20 -6.15 8.28
CA PRO A 493 54.30 -6.15 9.74
C PRO A 493 55.18 -5.09 10.34
#